data_4a30b69149da1e635a5a971e6fc9d5e7
#
_entry.id   4a30b69149da1e635a5a971e6fc9d5e7
#
_cell.length_a   1.000
_cell.length_b   1.000
_cell.length_c   1.000
_cell.angle_alpha   90.00
_cell.angle_beta   90.00
_cell.angle_gamma   90.00
#
_symmetry.space_group_name_H-M   'P 1'
#
loop_
_entity.id
_entity.type
_entity.pdbx_description
1 polymer ?
#
loop_
_entity_poly.entity_id
_entity_poly.type
_entity_poly.pdbx_seq_one_letter_code
_entity_poly.pdbx_strand_id
1 'polypeptide(L)'
;MKKCISILVIALFLGLPGLCTANPAVEAMLAKVAKDIDAAPKGSDALKAFTKTTLIPLCVTKELVDAAKASNAKGTTLAEIQKIDEEWQEAEEELPIMEELLTNDCGKALQALANRTPAMAKGFAFDNQGATVGSHRTPNDYWQGDEGKYKRTVKDQSIEVGPVKFDKAENTQLQHVALPLIDEDGTVVGGVLVGVFLDKL
;
A
#
# COMPACT_ATOMS: atom_id res chain seq x y z
N MET A 1 2.52 -46.64 -10.69
CA MET A 1 3.53 -45.59 -10.92
C MET A 1 2.81 -44.37 -11.49
N LYS A 2 2.43 -43.38 -10.62
CA LYS A 2 1.77 -42.13 -11.06
C LYS A 2 2.85 -41.05 -11.13
N LYS A 3 3.11 -40.54 -12.34
CA LYS A 3 4.05 -39.42 -12.56
C LYS A 3 3.38 -38.12 -12.16
N CYS A 4 3.90 -37.49 -11.13
CA CYS A 4 3.57 -36.08 -10.82
C CYS A 4 4.21 -35.19 -11.88
N ILE A 5 3.38 -34.53 -12.68
CA ILE A 5 3.81 -33.47 -13.59
C ILE A 5 3.76 -32.17 -12.77
N SER A 6 4.94 -31.70 -12.39
CA SER A 6 5.09 -30.34 -11.83
C SER A 6 4.90 -29.35 -12.98
N ILE A 7 3.77 -28.63 -12.96
CA ILE A 7 3.55 -27.52 -13.88
C ILE A 7 4.29 -26.32 -13.29
N LEU A 8 5.45 -26.04 -13.88
CA LEU A 8 6.20 -24.80 -13.66
C LEU A 8 5.43 -23.67 -14.36
N VAL A 9 4.67 -22.89 -13.60
CA VAL A 9 4.05 -21.66 -14.10
C VAL A 9 5.14 -20.61 -14.24
N ILE A 10 5.76 -20.54 -15.41
CA ILE A 10 6.59 -19.44 -15.82
C ILE A 10 5.63 -18.32 -16.19
N ALA A 11 5.46 -17.32 -15.28
CA ALA A 11 4.76 -16.10 -15.59
C ALA A 11 5.53 -15.35 -16.68
N LEU A 12 4.95 -15.35 -17.87
CA LEU A 12 5.47 -14.63 -19.03
C LEU A 12 5.29 -13.11 -18.79
N PHE A 13 6.31 -12.47 -18.24
CA PHE A 13 6.41 -11.01 -18.22
C PHE A 13 6.76 -10.53 -19.64
N LEU A 14 5.73 -10.30 -20.45
CA LEU A 14 5.89 -9.68 -21.76
C LEU A 14 6.12 -8.18 -21.63
N GLY A 15 7.37 -7.77 -21.78
CA GLY A 15 7.85 -6.59 -22.49
C GLY A 15 7.34 -5.22 -22.07
N LEU A 16 7.96 -4.62 -21.01
CA LEU A 16 8.15 -3.18 -20.98
C LEU A 16 9.64 -2.89 -21.21
N PRO A 17 10.00 -2.03 -22.17
CA PRO A 17 11.39 -1.67 -22.41
C PRO A 17 11.86 -0.75 -21.28
N GLY A 18 12.78 -1.21 -20.46
CA GLY A 18 13.41 -0.42 -19.41
C GLY A 18 13.56 -1.11 -18.04
N LEU A 19 13.25 -2.40 -17.91
CA LEU A 19 13.56 -3.16 -16.69
C LEU A 19 15.07 -3.41 -16.65
N CYS A 20 15.79 -2.54 -15.92
CA CYS A 20 17.01 -2.93 -15.23
C CYS A 20 16.75 -4.27 -14.55
N THR A 21 17.70 -5.21 -14.62
CA THR A 21 17.63 -6.52 -13.95
C THR A 21 17.12 -6.32 -12.53
N ALA A 22 15.91 -6.83 -12.24
CA ALA A 22 15.29 -6.66 -10.94
C ALA A 22 16.24 -7.22 -9.88
N ASN A 23 16.51 -6.45 -8.83
CA ASN A 23 17.36 -6.89 -7.73
C ASN A 23 16.75 -8.17 -7.14
N PRO A 24 17.49 -9.29 -7.01
CA PRO A 24 16.97 -10.53 -6.44
C PRO A 24 16.33 -10.37 -5.06
N ALA A 25 16.77 -9.38 -4.27
CA ALA A 25 16.15 -9.08 -2.98
C ALA A 25 14.74 -8.51 -3.15
N VAL A 26 14.51 -7.63 -4.12
CA VAL A 26 13.18 -7.10 -4.46
C VAL A 26 12.26 -8.24 -4.94
N GLU A 27 12.74 -9.11 -5.83
CA GLU A 27 11.97 -10.26 -6.31
C GLU A 27 11.57 -11.19 -5.17
N ALA A 28 12.50 -11.48 -4.24
CA ALA A 28 12.23 -12.30 -3.07
C ALA A 28 11.17 -11.69 -2.15
N MET A 29 11.21 -10.37 -1.94
CA MET A 29 10.21 -9.66 -1.15
C MET A 29 8.84 -9.66 -1.83
N LEU A 30 8.76 -9.41 -3.13
CA LEU A 30 7.49 -9.47 -3.87
C LEU A 30 6.89 -10.88 -3.87
N ALA A 31 7.74 -11.92 -4.02
CA ALA A 31 7.30 -13.32 -3.91
C ALA A 31 6.78 -13.65 -2.50
N LYS A 32 7.43 -13.13 -1.45
CA LYS A 32 6.94 -13.23 -0.07
C LYS A 32 5.58 -12.56 0.09
N VAL A 33 5.42 -11.33 -0.39
CA VAL A 33 4.15 -10.60 -0.36
C VAL A 33 3.04 -11.39 -1.05
N ALA A 34 3.29 -11.93 -2.24
CA ALA A 34 2.31 -12.77 -2.96
C ALA A 34 1.92 -14.02 -2.18
N LYS A 35 2.88 -14.70 -1.55
CA LYS A 35 2.64 -15.86 -0.67
C LYS A 35 1.83 -15.48 0.56
N ASP A 36 2.14 -14.35 1.20
CA ASP A 36 1.43 -13.87 2.38
C ASP A 36 -0.04 -13.55 2.04
N ILE A 37 -0.32 -13.02 0.83
CA ILE A 37 -1.69 -12.81 0.33
C ILE A 37 -2.44 -14.13 0.15
N ASP A 38 -1.81 -15.13 -0.46
CA ASP A 38 -2.45 -16.46 -0.60
C ASP A 38 -2.76 -17.10 0.75
N ALA A 39 -1.88 -16.92 1.73
CA ALA A 39 -2.04 -17.42 3.09
C ALA A 39 -2.97 -16.57 3.98
N ALA A 40 -3.38 -15.38 3.55
CA ALA A 40 -4.20 -14.49 4.36
C ALA A 40 -5.53 -15.16 4.74
N PRO A 41 -5.87 -15.22 6.04
CA PRO A 41 -7.09 -15.88 6.50
C PRO A 41 -8.38 -15.07 6.21
N LYS A 42 -8.20 -13.78 5.91
CA LYS A 42 -9.28 -12.85 5.54
C LYS A 42 -9.08 -12.46 4.07
N GLY A 43 -10.18 -12.36 3.34
CA GLY A 43 -10.16 -12.00 1.94
C GLY A 43 -10.64 -13.15 1.05
N SER A 44 -11.59 -12.81 0.17
CA SER A 44 -12.09 -13.71 -0.86
C SER A 44 -11.01 -14.01 -1.90
N ASP A 45 -11.22 -15.07 -2.69
CA ASP A 45 -10.33 -15.40 -3.82
C ASP A 45 -10.26 -14.23 -4.83
N ALA A 46 -11.39 -13.52 -5.04
CA ALA A 46 -11.44 -12.33 -5.89
C ALA A 46 -10.53 -11.21 -5.35
N LEU A 47 -10.61 -10.90 -4.03
CA LEU A 47 -9.73 -9.91 -3.41
C LEU A 47 -8.24 -10.31 -3.50
N LYS A 48 -7.93 -11.59 -3.26
CA LYS A 48 -6.55 -12.09 -3.37
C LYS A 48 -6.02 -11.98 -4.80
N ALA A 49 -6.84 -12.34 -5.79
CA ALA A 49 -6.49 -12.20 -7.21
C ALA A 49 -6.28 -10.73 -7.58
N PHE A 50 -7.21 -9.85 -7.22
CA PHE A 50 -7.10 -8.40 -7.44
C PHE A 50 -5.84 -7.83 -6.77
N THR A 51 -5.57 -8.21 -5.52
CA THR A 51 -4.36 -7.75 -4.80
C THR A 51 -3.10 -8.15 -5.55
N LYS A 52 -3.00 -9.39 -6.00
CA LYS A 52 -1.81 -9.87 -6.73
C LYS A 52 -1.61 -9.18 -8.08
N THR A 53 -2.68 -8.92 -8.81
CA THR A 53 -2.59 -8.35 -10.17
C THR A 53 -2.50 -6.83 -10.19
N THR A 54 -3.13 -6.16 -9.21
CA THR A 54 -3.32 -4.70 -9.22
C THR A 54 -2.58 -3.99 -8.10
N LEU A 55 -2.53 -4.57 -6.89
CA LEU A 55 -1.97 -3.87 -5.73
C LEU A 55 -0.49 -4.20 -5.46
N ILE A 56 -0.02 -5.44 -5.71
CA ILE A 56 1.41 -5.77 -5.52
C ILE A 56 2.35 -4.82 -6.28
N PRO A 57 2.05 -4.36 -7.51
CA PRO A 57 2.91 -3.37 -8.18
C PRO A 57 3.14 -2.09 -7.38
N LEU A 58 2.22 -1.71 -6.47
CA LEU A 58 2.40 -0.54 -5.61
C LEU A 58 3.60 -0.68 -4.66
N CYS A 59 3.96 -1.91 -4.28
CA CYS A 59 5.10 -2.17 -3.40
C CYS A 59 6.41 -1.55 -3.91
N VAL A 60 6.54 -1.41 -5.23
CA VAL A 60 7.75 -0.91 -5.91
C VAL A 60 7.45 0.28 -6.83
N THR A 61 6.27 0.89 -6.70
CA THR A 61 5.93 2.09 -7.48
C THR A 61 6.81 3.24 -7.04
N LYS A 62 7.57 3.79 -7.99
CA LYS A 62 8.64 4.77 -7.75
C LYS A 62 8.14 5.97 -6.93
N GLU A 63 7.01 6.55 -7.29
CA GLU A 63 6.45 7.74 -6.64
C GLU A 63 6.11 7.49 -5.16
N LEU A 64 5.64 6.30 -4.83
CA LEU A 64 5.31 5.91 -3.45
C LEU A 64 6.58 5.63 -2.64
N VAL A 65 7.51 4.88 -3.24
CA VAL A 65 8.78 4.52 -2.60
C VAL A 65 9.64 5.76 -2.36
N ASP A 66 9.76 6.64 -3.35
CA ASP A 66 10.53 7.88 -3.23
C ASP A 66 9.94 8.82 -2.17
N ALA A 67 8.61 8.95 -2.09
CA ALA A 67 7.96 9.76 -1.06
C ALA A 67 8.26 9.21 0.36
N ALA A 68 8.18 7.89 0.54
CA ALA A 68 8.52 7.26 1.82
C ALA A 68 10.00 7.45 2.18
N LYS A 69 10.92 7.24 1.22
CA LYS A 69 12.37 7.48 1.41
C LYS A 69 12.67 8.93 1.74
N ALA A 70 12.05 9.88 1.03
CA ALA A 70 12.22 11.31 1.28
C ALA A 70 11.73 11.72 2.67
N SER A 71 10.60 11.16 3.13
CA SER A 71 10.10 11.38 4.49
C SER A 71 11.05 10.81 5.53
N ASN A 72 11.48 9.55 5.36
CA ASN A 72 12.45 8.90 6.25
C ASN A 72 13.76 9.71 6.39
N ALA A 73 14.22 10.33 5.29
CA ALA A 73 15.45 11.11 5.27
C ALA A 73 15.34 12.47 5.97
N LYS A 74 14.13 13.00 6.20
CA LYS A 74 13.92 14.25 6.95
C LYS A 74 14.32 14.12 8.42
N GLY A 75 14.31 12.90 8.97
CA GLY A 75 14.65 12.66 10.36
C GLY A 75 13.63 13.25 11.35
N THR A 76 12.39 13.48 10.91
CA THR A 76 11.28 13.95 11.77
C THR A 76 11.08 13.00 12.93
N THR A 77 11.04 13.51 14.14
CA THR A 77 10.86 12.68 15.33
C THR A 77 9.42 12.19 15.46
N LEU A 78 9.23 11.08 16.15
CA LEU A 78 7.87 10.56 16.40
C LEU A 78 6.99 11.60 17.14
N ALA A 79 7.57 12.37 18.06
CA ALA A 79 6.83 13.41 18.78
C ALA A 79 6.34 14.55 17.84
N GLU A 80 7.15 14.94 16.85
CA GLU A 80 6.74 15.90 15.82
C GLU A 80 5.64 15.35 14.92
N ILE A 81 5.75 14.07 14.52
CA ILE A 81 4.72 13.39 13.73
C ILE A 81 3.38 13.34 14.49
N GLN A 82 3.42 12.94 15.76
CA GLN A 82 2.22 12.89 16.60
C GLN A 82 1.60 14.27 16.84
N LYS A 83 2.41 15.31 16.95
CA LYS A 83 1.90 16.68 17.04
C LYS A 83 1.17 17.10 15.76
N ILE A 84 1.72 16.77 14.59
CA ILE A 84 1.03 17.01 13.31
C ILE A 84 -0.30 16.25 13.26
N ASP A 85 -0.33 15.02 13.77
CA ASP A 85 -1.54 14.20 13.82
C ASP A 85 -2.60 14.79 14.75
N GLU A 86 -2.21 15.32 15.92
CA GLU A 86 -3.10 16.05 16.82
C GLU A 86 -3.71 17.28 16.11
N GLU A 87 -2.87 18.11 15.48
CA GLU A 87 -3.31 19.28 14.70
C GLU A 87 -4.24 18.88 13.55
N TRP A 88 -3.97 17.73 12.89
CA TRP A 88 -4.80 17.18 11.83
C TRP A 88 -6.19 16.79 12.29
N GLN A 89 -6.28 16.09 13.43
CA GLN A 89 -7.55 15.60 13.98
C GLN A 89 -8.41 16.73 14.56
N GLU A 90 -7.79 17.84 15.04
CA GLU A 90 -8.48 19.00 15.59
C GLU A 90 -8.85 20.05 14.53
N ALA A 91 -8.37 19.90 13.29
CA ALA A 91 -8.56 20.90 12.25
C ALA A 91 -10.04 20.96 11.80
N GLU A 92 -10.62 22.16 11.90
CA GLU A 92 -11.95 22.46 11.34
C GLU A 92 -11.87 22.83 9.84
N GLU A 93 -10.68 23.24 9.36
CA GLU A 93 -10.40 23.59 7.97
C GLU A 93 -9.27 22.73 7.41
N GLU A 94 -9.13 22.71 6.08
CA GLU A 94 -8.09 21.96 5.41
C GLU A 94 -6.70 22.55 5.71
N LEU A 95 -5.79 21.73 6.24
CA LEU A 95 -4.41 22.14 6.52
C LEU A 95 -3.57 22.09 5.23
N PRO A 96 -2.55 22.97 5.08
CA PRO A 96 -1.65 22.94 3.91
C PRO A 96 -1.01 21.59 3.65
N ILE A 97 -0.69 20.81 4.69
CA ILE A 97 -0.14 19.48 4.56
C ILE A 97 -1.14 18.48 3.94
N MET A 98 -2.45 18.66 4.15
CA MET A 98 -3.48 17.82 3.53
C MET A 98 -3.47 17.99 2.01
N GLU A 99 -3.40 19.24 1.55
CA GLU A 99 -3.29 19.56 0.12
C GLU A 99 -1.96 19.02 -0.47
N GLU A 100 -0.84 19.19 0.25
CA GLU A 100 0.46 18.66 -0.18
C GLU A 100 0.40 17.15 -0.42
N LEU A 101 -0.21 16.38 0.49
CA LEU A 101 -0.32 14.92 0.38
C LEU A 101 -1.21 14.46 -0.79
N LEU A 102 -2.19 15.28 -1.19
CA LEU A 102 -3.04 15.01 -2.35
C LEU A 102 -2.36 15.39 -3.68
N THR A 103 -1.52 16.41 -3.67
CA THR A 103 -0.98 17.03 -4.90
C THR A 103 0.47 16.67 -5.21
N ASN A 104 1.18 16.02 -4.29
CA ASN A 104 2.53 15.49 -4.54
C ASN A 104 2.49 14.30 -5.51
N ASP A 105 3.66 13.83 -5.95
CA ASP A 105 3.74 12.75 -6.95
C ASP A 105 3.14 11.42 -6.44
N CYS A 106 3.30 11.13 -5.14
CA CYS A 106 2.68 9.95 -4.52
C CYS A 106 1.14 10.03 -4.53
N GLY A 107 0.57 11.17 -4.10
CA GLY A 107 -0.87 11.40 -4.15
C GLY A 107 -1.42 11.32 -5.56
N LYS A 108 -0.77 11.95 -6.55
CA LYS A 108 -1.13 11.88 -7.97
C LYS A 108 -1.08 10.44 -8.51
N ALA A 109 -0.06 9.66 -8.15
CA ALA A 109 0.04 8.26 -8.57
C ALA A 109 -1.12 7.43 -8.02
N LEU A 110 -1.49 7.63 -6.75
CA LEU A 110 -2.64 6.97 -6.13
C LEU A 110 -3.98 7.42 -6.76
N GLN A 111 -4.14 8.71 -7.09
CA GLN A 111 -5.30 9.21 -7.82
C GLN A 111 -5.40 8.59 -9.22
N ALA A 112 -4.28 8.51 -9.95
CA ALA A 112 -4.24 7.88 -11.26
C ALA A 112 -4.61 6.39 -11.19
N LEU A 113 -4.22 5.68 -10.14
CA LEU A 113 -4.65 4.31 -9.90
C LEU A 113 -6.15 4.25 -9.63
N ALA A 114 -6.68 5.07 -8.72
CA ALA A 114 -8.09 5.10 -8.37
C ALA A 114 -8.98 5.38 -9.60
N ASN A 115 -8.58 6.32 -10.45
CA ASN A 115 -9.32 6.70 -11.66
C ASN A 115 -9.46 5.55 -12.68
N ARG A 116 -8.50 4.61 -12.73
CA ARG A 116 -8.55 3.43 -13.62
C ARG A 116 -8.99 2.15 -12.94
N THR A 117 -9.25 2.19 -11.62
CA THR A 117 -9.53 1.01 -10.79
C THR A 117 -10.80 1.26 -9.96
N PRO A 118 -12.00 1.02 -10.53
CA PRO A 118 -13.27 1.29 -9.83
C PRO A 118 -13.41 0.58 -8.48
N ALA A 119 -12.70 -0.54 -8.28
CA ALA A 119 -12.68 -1.24 -7.01
C ALA A 119 -11.87 -0.52 -5.92
N MET A 120 -11.05 0.49 -6.25
CA MET A 120 -10.28 1.25 -5.27
C MET A 120 -11.15 2.35 -4.63
N ALA A 121 -11.47 2.19 -3.36
CA ALA A 121 -12.25 3.15 -2.58
C ALA A 121 -11.40 4.28 -2.03
N LYS A 122 -10.24 3.96 -1.51
CA LYS A 122 -9.25 4.88 -0.94
C LYS A 122 -7.85 4.27 -0.98
N GLY A 123 -6.85 5.13 -0.89
CA GLY A 123 -5.45 4.70 -0.82
C GLY A 123 -4.57 5.81 -0.29
N PHE A 124 -3.62 5.45 0.57
CA PHE A 124 -2.56 6.32 1.04
C PHE A 124 -1.30 5.50 1.35
N ALA A 125 -0.17 6.18 1.24
CA ALA A 125 1.14 5.63 1.59
C ALA A 125 1.68 6.32 2.84
N PHE A 126 2.50 5.60 3.60
CA PHE A 126 3.13 6.08 4.83
C PHE A 126 4.58 5.59 4.91
N ASP A 127 5.39 6.34 5.66
CA ASP A 127 6.82 6.08 5.85
C ASP A 127 7.11 5.00 6.93
N ASN A 128 8.39 4.84 7.28
CA ASN A 128 8.85 3.84 8.26
C ASN A 128 8.51 4.19 9.72
N GLN A 129 7.94 5.37 10.00
CA GLN A 129 7.40 5.77 11.29
C GLN A 129 5.87 5.84 11.30
N GLY A 130 5.23 5.65 10.14
CA GLY A 130 3.79 5.69 9.95
C GLY A 130 3.24 7.07 9.61
N ALA A 131 4.08 8.08 9.32
CA ALA A 131 3.63 9.37 8.82
C ALA A 131 3.11 9.21 7.38
N THR A 132 1.94 9.75 7.08
CA THR A 132 1.37 9.72 5.71
C THR A 132 2.23 10.56 4.77
N VAL A 133 2.58 10.00 3.61
CA VAL A 133 3.47 10.64 2.61
C VAL A 133 2.77 10.95 1.29
N GLY A 134 1.56 10.48 1.10
CA GLY A 134 0.73 10.78 -0.05
C GLY A 134 -0.59 10.03 0.01
N SER A 135 -1.65 10.63 -0.52
CA SER A 135 -2.99 10.06 -0.48
C SER A 135 -3.82 10.46 -1.69
N HIS A 136 -4.75 9.60 -2.10
CA HIS A 136 -5.68 9.96 -3.17
C HIS A 136 -6.92 10.72 -2.66
N ARG A 137 -7.24 10.62 -1.37
CA ARG A 137 -8.25 11.38 -0.62
C ARG A 137 -7.68 11.66 0.76
N THR A 138 -8.05 12.76 1.39
CA THR A 138 -7.63 13.10 2.75
C THR A 138 -7.98 11.95 3.71
N PRO A 139 -6.99 11.31 4.36
CA PRO A 139 -7.25 10.29 5.37
C PRO A 139 -7.78 10.93 6.66
N ASN A 140 -8.34 10.09 7.55
CA ASN A 140 -8.92 10.59 8.81
C ASN A 140 -7.85 11.09 9.79
N ASP A 141 -6.62 10.55 9.68
CA ASP A 141 -5.47 10.85 10.53
C ASP A 141 -4.18 10.91 9.70
N TYR A 142 -3.20 11.63 10.19
CA TYR A 142 -1.89 11.75 9.57
C TYR A 142 -0.97 10.59 9.95
N TRP A 143 -1.00 10.18 11.24
CA TRP A 143 -0.12 9.15 11.76
C TRP A 143 -0.79 7.78 11.83
N GLN A 144 -0.13 6.77 11.29
CA GLN A 144 -0.62 5.40 11.16
C GLN A 144 0.16 4.41 12.05
N GLY A 145 1.14 4.91 12.84
CA GLY A 145 2.14 4.07 13.52
C GLY A 145 1.61 3.24 14.69
N ASP A 146 0.46 3.57 15.26
CA ASP A 146 -0.24 2.82 16.31
C ASP A 146 -1.12 1.70 15.75
N GLU A 147 -1.40 1.69 14.44
CA GLU A 147 -2.32 0.78 13.80
C GLU A 147 -1.70 -0.55 13.35
N GLY A 148 -2.58 -1.58 13.21
CA GLY A 148 -2.19 -2.91 12.77
C GLY A 148 -1.52 -2.93 11.39
N LYS A 149 -2.04 -2.14 10.44
CA LYS A 149 -1.48 -2.02 9.08
C LYS A 149 -0.01 -1.61 9.07
N TYR A 150 0.37 -0.63 9.90
CA TYR A 150 1.77 -0.22 10.05
C TYR A 150 2.63 -1.34 10.65
N LYS A 151 2.17 -1.95 11.75
CA LYS A 151 2.92 -3.05 12.40
C LYS A 151 3.16 -4.19 11.43
N ARG A 152 2.14 -4.59 10.68
CA ARG A 152 2.24 -5.70 9.72
C ARG A 152 3.16 -5.38 8.54
N THR A 153 3.04 -4.18 7.95
CA THR A 153 3.80 -3.85 6.75
C THR A 153 5.23 -3.43 7.04
N VAL A 154 5.46 -2.59 8.06
CA VAL A 154 6.79 -2.02 8.34
C VAL A 154 7.56 -2.89 9.33
N LYS A 155 6.95 -3.31 10.46
CA LYS A 155 7.69 -4.06 11.49
C LYS A 155 7.81 -5.55 11.15
N ASP A 156 6.72 -6.18 10.71
CA ASP A 156 6.72 -7.60 10.36
C ASP A 156 7.11 -7.84 8.89
N GLN A 157 7.27 -6.79 8.09
CA GLN A 157 7.58 -6.84 6.65
C GLN A 157 6.69 -7.84 5.90
N SER A 158 5.39 -7.76 6.18
CA SER A 158 4.34 -8.65 5.66
C SER A 158 3.16 -7.82 5.17
N ILE A 159 2.01 -8.41 5.05
CA ILE A 159 0.78 -7.76 4.61
C ILE A 159 -0.27 -7.70 5.72
N GLU A 160 -1.25 -6.81 5.58
CA GLU A 160 -2.49 -6.92 6.34
C GLU A 160 -3.69 -6.96 5.40
N VAL A 161 -4.56 -7.96 5.60
CA VAL A 161 -5.92 -7.97 5.08
C VAL A 161 -6.86 -7.77 6.26
N GLY A 162 -7.45 -6.59 6.33
CA GLY A 162 -8.34 -6.18 7.42
C GLY A 162 -9.68 -6.94 7.40
N PRO A 163 -10.54 -6.72 8.38
CA PRO A 163 -11.91 -7.23 8.33
C PRO A 163 -12.75 -6.51 7.27
N VAL A 164 -13.79 -7.18 6.80
CA VAL A 164 -14.82 -6.53 5.98
C VAL A 164 -15.57 -5.51 6.84
N LYS A 165 -15.71 -4.29 6.33
CA LYS A 165 -16.46 -3.20 6.96
C LYS A 165 -17.53 -2.73 6.00
N PHE A 166 -18.68 -2.30 6.52
CA PHE A 166 -19.71 -1.66 5.72
C PHE A 166 -19.41 -0.15 5.64
N ASP A 167 -19.21 0.35 4.44
CA ASP A 167 -19.08 1.77 4.16
C ASP A 167 -20.48 2.37 3.94
N LYS A 168 -20.91 3.24 4.88
CA LYS A 168 -22.25 3.84 4.82
C LYS A 168 -22.37 4.91 3.74
N ALA A 169 -21.28 5.59 3.40
CA ALA A 169 -21.29 6.66 2.40
C ALA A 169 -21.48 6.08 0.99
N GLU A 170 -20.81 4.96 0.71
CA GLU A 170 -20.85 4.29 -0.58
C GLU A 170 -21.92 3.15 -0.61
N ASN A 171 -22.58 2.88 0.53
CA ASN A 171 -23.58 1.81 0.71
C ASN A 171 -23.08 0.44 0.24
N THR A 172 -21.83 0.10 0.52
CA THR A 172 -21.18 -1.15 0.08
C THR A 172 -20.20 -1.71 1.10
N GLN A 173 -19.72 -2.92 0.85
CA GLN A 173 -18.68 -3.55 1.67
C GLN A 173 -17.30 -3.15 1.22
N LEU A 174 -16.48 -2.74 2.18
CA LEU A 174 -15.09 -2.33 2.00
C LEU A 174 -14.16 -3.26 2.78
N GLN A 175 -13.02 -3.60 2.19
CA GLN A 175 -11.96 -4.31 2.87
C GLN A 175 -10.61 -3.62 2.64
N HIS A 176 -9.84 -3.43 3.69
CA HIS A 176 -8.51 -2.83 3.60
C HIS A 176 -7.46 -3.91 3.31
N VAL A 177 -6.55 -3.57 2.40
CA VAL A 177 -5.32 -4.32 2.15
C VAL A 177 -4.14 -3.37 2.34
N ALA A 178 -3.20 -3.73 3.20
CA ALA A 178 -1.97 -2.98 3.37
C ALA A 178 -0.76 -3.82 2.95
N LEU A 179 0.17 -3.20 2.22
CA LEU A 179 1.34 -3.80 1.62
C LEU A 179 2.59 -3.01 1.98
N PRO A 180 3.77 -3.65 2.11
CA PRO A 180 5.04 -2.93 2.31
C PRO A 180 5.44 -2.17 1.04
N LEU A 181 6.06 -0.99 1.22
CA LEU A 181 6.82 -0.30 0.19
C LEU A 181 8.27 -0.74 0.25
N ILE A 182 8.81 -1.18 -0.88
CA ILE A 182 10.10 -1.86 -1.01
C ILE A 182 10.97 -1.04 -1.95
N ASP A 183 12.14 -0.63 -1.47
CA ASP A 183 13.09 0.11 -2.30
C ASP A 183 13.88 -0.79 -3.26
N GLU A 184 14.78 -0.17 -4.03
CA GLU A 184 15.62 -0.83 -5.02
C GLU A 184 16.58 -1.87 -4.44
N ASP A 185 16.84 -1.85 -3.13
CA ASP A 185 17.71 -2.80 -2.42
C ASP A 185 16.90 -3.94 -1.75
N GLY A 186 15.57 -3.91 -1.85
CA GLY A 186 14.68 -4.87 -1.20
C GLY A 186 14.36 -4.52 0.25
N THR A 187 14.72 -3.31 0.71
CA THR A 187 14.42 -2.83 2.06
C THR A 187 13.00 -2.27 2.13
N VAL A 188 12.30 -2.57 3.21
CA VAL A 188 10.99 -1.97 3.47
C VAL A 188 11.17 -0.55 4.00
N VAL A 189 10.69 0.43 3.25
CA VAL A 189 10.82 1.87 3.56
C VAL A 189 9.53 2.51 4.07
N GLY A 190 8.42 1.80 4.03
CA GLY A 190 7.10 2.26 4.47
C GLY A 190 6.03 1.25 4.12
N GLY A 191 4.80 1.73 3.99
CA GLY A 191 3.67 0.91 3.55
C GLY A 191 2.65 1.69 2.75
N VAL A 192 1.77 0.96 2.06
CA VAL A 192 0.62 1.51 1.37
C VAL A 192 -0.64 0.76 1.78
N LEU A 193 -1.71 1.50 2.09
CA LEU A 193 -3.04 0.94 2.34
C LEU A 193 -3.95 1.26 1.17
N VAL A 194 -4.72 0.26 0.74
CA VAL A 194 -5.81 0.41 -0.22
C VAL A 194 -7.10 -0.16 0.37
N GLY A 195 -8.15 0.65 0.38
CA GLY A 195 -9.51 0.20 0.63
C GLY A 195 -10.14 -0.28 -0.66
N VAL A 196 -10.72 -1.47 -0.65
CA VAL A 196 -11.26 -2.16 -1.83
C VAL A 196 -12.75 -2.39 -1.67
N PHE A 197 -13.56 -1.89 -2.61
CA PHE A 197 -14.98 -2.20 -2.73
C PHE A 197 -15.13 -3.64 -3.22
N LEU A 198 -15.75 -4.50 -2.41
CA LEU A 198 -15.84 -5.93 -2.70
C LEU A 198 -16.85 -6.27 -3.80
N ASP A 199 -17.84 -5.42 -4.00
CA ASP A 199 -18.86 -5.54 -5.05
C ASP A 199 -18.37 -5.10 -6.45
N LYS A 200 -17.15 -4.54 -6.52
CA LYS A 200 -16.51 -4.10 -7.78
C LYS A 200 -15.31 -4.98 -8.19
N LEU A 201 -15.16 -6.14 -7.55
CA LEU A 201 -14.11 -7.13 -7.85
C LEU A 201 -14.52 -8.14 -8.93
#